data_2e82ba640bd5374548c0e48077dbf997
#
_entry.id   2e82ba640bd5374548c0e48077dbf997
#
_cell.length_a   1.000
_cell.length_b   1.000
_cell.length_c   1.000
_cell.angle_alpha   90.00
_cell.angle_beta   90.00
_cell.angle_gamma   90.00
#
_symmetry.space_group_name_H-M   'P 1'
#
loop_
_entity.id
_entity.type
_entity.pdbx_description
1 polymer ?
#
loop_
_entity_poly.entity_id
_entity_poly.type
_entity_poly.pdbx_seq_one_letter_code
_entity_poly.pdbx_strand_id
1 'polypeptide(L)'
;MTMQEIVRGGGGLLLVLMTLVQIAPVKVNPWSWLARAIGRAINAEVIKKLDDHITMDDRRTADGHRARILHFNNELLRDIDHTKEEFTEVLAEIDAYELYCREHPEYPNNRAVLAIKNIQEVYMERLKQHDFLQESSAARQEQAP
;
A
#
# COMPACT_ATOMS: atom_id res chain seq x y z
N MET A 1 32.87 -28.32 -39.42
CA MET A 1 33.55 -27.58 -38.32
C MET A 1 33.98 -28.60 -37.28
N THR A 2 35.26 -28.81 -37.18
CA THR A 2 35.81 -29.78 -36.22
C THR A 2 36.00 -29.12 -34.83
N MET A 3 35.88 -29.91 -33.77
CA MET A 3 36.10 -29.41 -32.38
C MET A 3 37.45 -28.68 -32.24
N GLN A 4 38.46 -29.04 -33.00
CA GLN A 4 39.75 -28.35 -33.01
C GLN A 4 39.73 -26.94 -33.57
N GLU A 5 38.84 -26.63 -34.53
CA GLU A 5 38.68 -25.26 -35.09
C GLU A 5 37.94 -24.34 -34.09
N ILE A 6 37.01 -24.88 -33.33
CA ILE A 6 36.28 -24.12 -32.28
C ILE A 6 37.25 -23.80 -31.14
N VAL A 7 38.09 -24.74 -30.72
CA VAL A 7 39.06 -24.50 -29.64
C VAL A 7 40.16 -23.53 -30.07
N ARG A 8 40.63 -23.58 -31.31
CA ARG A 8 41.61 -22.61 -31.86
C ARG A 8 41.06 -21.22 -32.00
N GLY A 9 39.83 -21.08 -32.50
CA GLY A 9 39.18 -19.78 -32.69
C GLY A 9 38.70 -19.17 -31.37
N GLY A 10 38.08 -19.99 -30.50
CA GLY A 10 37.54 -19.56 -29.21
C GLY A 10 38.64 -19.27 -28.20
N GLY A 11 39.71 -20.09 -28.18
CA GLY A 11 40.83 -19.89 -27.27
C GLY A 11 41.65 -18.63 -27.57
N GLY A 12 41.81 -18.32 -28.88
CA GLY A 12 42.47 -17.07 -29.32
C GLY A 12 41.67 -15.83 -28.90
N LEU A 13 40.37 -15.86 -29.06
CA LEU A 13 39.48 -14.76 -28.69
C LEU A 13 39.45 -14.53 -27.16
N LEU A 14 39.46 -15.62 -26.42
CA LEU A 14 39.53 -15.58 -24.92
C LEU A 14 40.87 -15.01 -24.43
N LEU A 15 41.99 -15.36 -25.08
CA LEU A 15 43.32 -14.83 -24.76
C LEU A 15 43.40 -13.32 -25.07
N VAL A 16 42.85 -12.89 -26.22
CA VAL A 16 42.81 -11.47 -26.63
C VAL A 16 41.94 -10.69 -25.64
N LEU A 17 40.79 -11.21 -25.22
CA LEU A 17 39.93 -10.58 -24.24
C LEU A 17 40.61 -10.49 -22.87
N MET A 18 41.32 -11.55 -22.42
CA MET A 18 42.08 -11.53 -21.17
C MET A 18 43.25 -10.54 -21.20
N THR A 19 43.96 -10.42 -22.32
CA THR A 19 45.04 -9.44 -22.46
C THR A 19 44.52 -8.00 -22.55
N LEU A 20 43.41 -7.75 -23.20
CA LEU A 20 42.74 -6.43 -23.24
C LEU A 20 42.30 -5.97 -21.84
N VAL A 21 41.80 -6.89 -21.01
CA VAL A 21 41.43 -6.59 -19.61
C VAL A 21 42.65 -6.22 -18.74
N GLN A 22 43.85 -6.77 -19.06
CA GLN A 22 45.06 -6.45 -18.31
C GLN A 22 45.76 -5.15 -18.73
N ILE A 23 45.53 -4.67 -19.95
CA ILE A 23 46.17 -3.47 -20.49
C ILE A 23 45.34 -2.20 -20.21
N ALA A 24 44.04 -2.34 -19.97
CA ALA A 24 43.21 -1.20 -19.63
C ALA A 24 43.42 -0.78 -18.16
N PRO A 25 43.86 0.48 -17.87
CA PRO A 25 44.02 0.97 -16.49
C PRO A 25 42.67 1.28 -15.83
N VAL A 26 41.66 0.50 -16.14
CA VAL A 26 40.34 0.67 -15.56
C VAL A 26 40.29 -0.09 -14.25
N LYS A 27 40.32 0.64 -13.12
CA LYS A 27 40.07 0.12 -11.77
C LYS A 27 38.62 -0.38 -11.58
N VAL A 28 38.02 -0.91 -12.64
CA VAL A 28 36.70 -1.52 -12.57
C VAL A 28 36.90 -3.02 -12.37
N ASN A 29 36.62 -3.49 -11.18
CA ASN A 29 36.62 -4.93 -10.91
C ASN A 29 35.48 -5.57 -11.78
N PRO A 30 35.80 -6.30 -12.85
CA PRO A 30 34.77 -6.85 -13.76
C PRO A 30 33.82 -7.81 -13.02
N TRP A 31 34.30 -8.46 -11.97
CA TRP A 31 33.50 -9.33 -11.13
C TRP A 31 32.44 -8.58 -10.33
N SER A 32 32.74 -7.38 -9.86
CA SER A 32 31.76 -6.57 -9.13
C SER A 32 30.67 -6.01 -10.04
N TRP A 33 30.98 -5.74 -11.31
CA TRP A 33 29.98 -5.35 -12.30
C TRP A 33 29.09 -6.54 -12.67
N LEU A 34 29.68 -7.71 -12.93
CA LEU A 34 28.94 -8.94 -13.25
C LEU A 34 28.04 -9.37 -12.08
N ALA A 35 28.56 -9.36 -10.84
CA ALA A 35 27.78 -9.65 -9.64
C ALA A 35 26.61 -8.70 -9.46
N ARG A 36 26.79 -7.39 -9.72
CA ARG A 36 25.71 -6.41 -9.69
C ARG A 36 24.69 -6.59 -10.82
N ALA A 37 25.13 -6.99 -12.02
CA ALA A 37 24.24 -7.26 -13.15
C ALA A 37 23.37 -8.50 -12.88
N ILE A 38 23.96 -9.58 -12.38
CA ILE A 38 23.26 -10.80 -12.00
C ILE A 38 22.32 -10.53 -10.80
N GLY A 39 22.80 -9.82 -9.78
CA GLY A 39 22.00 -9.46 -8.62
C GLY A 39 20.76 -8.63 -9.00
N ARG A 40 20.88 -7.68 -9.92
CA ARG A 40 19.74 -6.90 -10.43
C ARG A 40 18.76 -7.77 -11.21
N ALA A 41 19.24 -8.69 -12.03
CA ALA A 41 18.38 -9.58 -12.82
C ALA A 41 17.59 -10.55 -11.93
N ILE A 42 18.23 -11.12 -10.90
CA ILE A 42 17.57 -12.02 -9.94
C ILE A 42 16.57 -11.27 -9.05
N ASN A 43 16.91 -10.05 -8.62
CA ASN A 43 16.05 -9.28 -7.72
C ASN A 43 14.92 -8.54 -8.43
N ALA A 44 14.98 -8.34 -9.75
CA ALA A 44 13.96 -7.61 -10.50
C ALA A 44 12.56 -8.24 -10.36
N GLU A 45 12.47 -9.56 -10.40
CA GLU A 45 11.20 -10.28 -10.22
C GLU A 45 10.68 -10.19 -8.79
N VAL A 46 11.59 -10.26 -7.80
CA VAL A 46 11.24 -10.14 -6.37
C VAL A 46 10.74 -8.73 -6.07
N ILE A 47 11.42 -7.70 -6.58
CA ILE A 47 11.02 -6.30 -6.41
C ILE A 47 9.64 -6.09 -7.03
N LYS A 48 9.40 -6.58 -8.26
CA LYS A 48 8.10 -6.46 -8.90
C LYS A 48 6.98 -7.14 -8.09
N LYS A 49 7.22 -8.36 -7.59
CA LYS A 49 6.24 -9.04 -6.73
C LYS A 49 5.96 -8.28 -5.44
N LEU A 50 7.00 -7.66 -4.86
CA LEU A 50 6.85 -6.83 -3.66
C LEU A 50 6.00 -5.59 -3.94
N ASP A 51 6.26 -4.89 -5.04
CA ASP A 51 5.47 -3.72 -5.46
C ASP A 51 4.01 -4.11 -5.74
N ASP A 52 3.77 -5.23 -6.43
CA ASP A 52 2.43 -5.76 -6.66
C ASP A 52 1.70 -6.09 -5.35
N HIS A 53 2.42 -6.66 -4.35
CA HIS A 53 1.87 -6.94 -3.03
C HIS A 53 1.55 -5.66 -2.25
N ILE A 54 2.43 -4.67 -2.25
CA ILE A 54 2.20 -3.38 -1.60
C ILE A 54 0.95 -2.72 -2.19
N THR A 55 0.87 -2.62 -3.51
CA THR A 55 -0.28 -2.02 -4.19
C THR A 55 -1.59 -2.76 -3.87
N MET A 56 -1.56 -4.09 -3.78
CA MET A 56 -2.74 -4.88 -3.42
C MET A 56 -3.14 -4.67 -1.96
N ASP A 57 -2.19 -4.54 -1.05
CA ASP A 57 -2.42 -4.35 0.38
C ASP A 57 -2.98 -2.95 0.67
N ASP A 58 -2.44 -1.93 0.02
CA ASP A 58 -2.94 -0.56 0.09
C ASP A 58 -4.39 -0.47 -0.40
N ARG A 59 -4.70 -1.15 -1.50
CA ARG A 59 -6.08 -1.24 -2.01
C ARG A 59 -7.01 -1.96 -1.05
N ARG A 60 -6.58 -3.05 -0.42
CA ARG A 60 -7.37 -3.77 0.60
C ARG A 60 -7.63 -2.91 1.82
N THR A 61 -6.63 -2.14 2.22
CA THR A 61 -6.76 -1.19 3.33
C THR A 61 -7.80 -0.13 3.01
N ALA A 62 -7.77 0.46 1.83
CA ALA A 62 -8.79 1.41 1.37
C ALA A 62 -10.20 0.79 1.27
N ASP A 63 -10.30 -0.46 0.79
CA ASP A 63 -11.57 -1.21 0.79
C ASP A 63 -12.07 -1.45 2.23
N GLY A 64 -11.16 -1.66 3.19
CA GLY A 64 -11.47 -1.78 4.61
C GLY A 64 -12.01 -0.47 5.21
N HIS A 65 -11.35 0.66 4.95
CA HIS A 65 -11.85 1.99 5.35
C HIS A 65 -13.25 2.24 4.79
N ARG A 66 -13.44 1.99 3.49
CA ARG A 66 -14.76 2.14 2.85
C ARG A 66 -15.81 1.27 3.50
N ALA A 67 -15.51 0.04 3.84
CA ALA A 67 -16.45 -0.89 4.47
C ALA A 67 -16.89 -0.36 5.86
N ARG A 68 -15.96 0.16 6.67
CA ARG A 68 -16.26 0.76 7.98
C ARG A 68 -17.14 2.01 7.84
N ILE A 69 -16.83 2.89 6.89
CA ILE A 69 -17.63 4.08 6.59
C ILE A 69 -19.08 3.70 6.23
N LEU A 70 -19.24 2.73 5.31
CA LEU A 70 -20.57 2.28 4.89
C LEU A 70 -21.32 1.57 6.03
N HIS A 71 -20.62 0.83 6.88
CA HIS A 71 -21.21 0.18 8.04
C HIS A 71 -21.73 1.20 9.04
N PHE A 72 -20.91 2.17 9.43
CA PHE A 72 -21.28 3.24 10.35
C PHE A 72 -22.46 4.07 9.80
N ASN A 73 -22.43 4.42 8.51
CA ASN A 73 -23.56 5.09 7.89
C ASN A 73 -24.85 4.25 7.94
N ASN A 74 -24.75 2.95 7.79
CA ASN A 74 -25.90 2.05 7.86
C ASN A 74 -26.47 1.93 9.26
N GLU A 75 -25.63 2.07 10.29
CA GLU A 75 -26.06 2.16 11.70
C GLU A 75 -26.79 3.46 11.97
N LEU A 76 -26.28 4.59 11.49
CA LEU A 76 -26.99 5.88 11.56
C LEU A 76 -28.36 5.85 10.88
N LEU A 77 -28.49 5.19 9.72
CA LEU A 77 -29.78 5.03 9.01
C LEU A 77 -30.76 4.09 9.75
N ARG A 78 -30.29 3.36 10.75
CA ARG A 78 -31.12 2.52 11.63
C ARG A 78 -31.42 3.18 12.98
N ASP A 79 -31.11 4.47 13.11
CA ASP A 79 -31.26 5.23 14.36
C ASP A 79 -30.44 4.65 15.53
N ILE A 80 -29.27 4.05 15.22
CA ILE A 80 -28.35 3.60 16.25
C ILE A 80 -27.50 4.81 16.69
N ASP A 81 -27.55 5.12 17.99
CA ASP A 81 -26.80 6.22 18.55
C ASP A 81 -25.33 5.86 18.76
N HIS A 82 -24.47 6.84 18.52
CA HIS A 82 -23.02 6.72 18.64
C HIS A 82 -22.43 7.77 19.57
N THR A 83 -21.31 7.41 20.20
CA THR A 83 -20.52 8.32 21.02
C THR A 83 -19.74 9.31 20.13
N LYS A 84 -19.27 10.39 20.73
CA LYS A 84 -18.42 11.35 20.04
C LYS A 84 -17.10 10.71 19.57
N GLU A 85 -16.57 9.79 20.35
CA GLU A 85 -15.33 9.04 20.07
C GLU A 85 -15.51 8.17 18.84
N GLU A 86 -16.61 7.42 18.72
CA GLU A 86 -16.94 6.61 17.53
C GLU A 86 -17.07 7.46 16.27
N PHE A 87 -17.69 8.64 16.38
CA PHE A 87 -17.69 9.60 15.27
C PHE A 87 -16.29 10.09 14.90
N THR A 88 -15.43 10.35 15.89
CA THR A 88 -14.05 10.77 15.64
C THR A 88 -13.25 9.68 14.92
N GLU A 89 -13.45 8.43 15.29
CA GLU A 89 -12.82 7.29 14.63
C GLU A 89 -13.28 7.14 13.18
N VAL A 90 -14.58 7.21 12.91
CA VAL A 90 -15.06 7.10 11.54
C VAL A 90 -14.64 8.31 10.67
N LEU A 91 -14.48 9.50 11.24
CA LEU A 91 -13.93 10.64 10.52
C LEU A 91 -12.46 10.41 10.14
N ALA A 92 -11.67 9.77 11.00
CA ALA A 92 -10.29 9.37 10.65
C ALA A 92 -10.27 8.30 9.54
N GLU A 93 -11.21 7.35 9.54
CA GLU A 93 -11.40 6.38 8.45
C GLU A 93 -11.75 7.07 7.11
N ILE A 94 -12.57 8.13 7.17
CA ILE A 94 -12.91 8.95 6.00
C ILE A 94 -11.67 9.67 5.46
N ASP A 95 -10.89 10.31 6.32
CA ASP A 95 -9.66 11.02 5.91
C ASP A 95 -8.67 10.07 5.22
N ALA A 96 -8.46 8.87 5.78
CA ALA A 96 -7.58 7.85 5.20
C ALA A 96 -8.11 7.35 3.84
N TYR A 97 -9.41 7.12 3.73
CA TYR A 97 -10.06 6.70 2.49
C TYR A 97 -9.95 7.77 1.40
N GLU A 98 -10.23 9.03 1.73
CA GLU A 98 -10.15 10.15 0.79
C GLU A 98 -8.72 10.44 0.34
N LEU A 99 -7.73 10.27 1.24
CA LEU A 99 -6.30 10.37 0.89
C LEU A 99 -5.95 9.33 -0.16
N TYR A 100 -6.30 8.07 0.07
CA TYR A 100 -6.05 6.99 -0.88
C TYR A 100 -6.72 7.25 -2.24
N CYS A 101 -7.99 7.68 -2.25
CA CYS A 101 -8.72 8.01 -3.48
C CYS A 101 -8.08 9.15 -4.28
N ARG A 102 -7.47 10.11 -3.59
CA ARG A 102 -6.78 11.25 -4.21
C ARG A 102 -5.46 10.82 -4.88
N GLU A 103 -4.76 9.88 -4.25
CA GLU A 103 -3.51 9.33 -4.77
C GLU A 103 -3.73 8.30 -5.88
N HIS A 104 -4.92 7.69 -5.93
CA HIS A 104 -5.30 6.64 -6.87
C HIS A 104 -6.58 7.00 -7.64
N PRO A 105 -6.51 7.89 -8.65
CA PRO A 105 -7.68 8.36 -9.40
C PRO A 105 -8.46 7.26 -10.13
N GLU A 106 -7.81 6.12 -10.42
CA GLU A 106 -8.41 4.93 -11.03
C GLU A 106 -9.25 4.09 -10.05
N TYR A 107 -9.11 4.35 -8.74
CA TYR A 107 -9.89 3.65 -7.73
C TYR A 107 -11.35 4.17 -7.70
N PRO A 108 -12.37 3.28 -7.71
CA PRO A 108 -13.77 3.69 -7.76
C PRO A 108 -14.21 4.30 -6.42
N ASN A 109 -14.15 5.63 -6.30
CA ASN A 109 -14.41 6.38 -5.08
C ASN A 109 -15.89 6.79 -4.86
N ASN A 110 -16.75 6.74 -5.88
CA ASN A 110 -18.13 7.22 -5.82
C ASN A 110 -19.04 6.45 -4.85
N ARG A 111 -18.63 5.28 -4.39
CA ARG A 111 -19.48 4.37 -3.58
C ARG A 111 -19.69 4.83 -2.14
N ALA A 112 -18.80 5.66 -1.61
CA ALA A 112 -18.86 6.13 -0.22
C ALA A 112 -19.27 7.62 -0.10
N VAL A 113 -19.30 8.38 -1.19
CA VAL A 113 -19.51 9.84 -1.18
C VAL A 113 -20.76 10.24 -0.41
N LEU A 114 -21.91 9.60 -0.67
CA LEU A 114 -23.16 9.94 0.01
C LEU A 114 -23.15 9.51 1.50
N ALA A 115 -22.52 8.39 1.81
CA ALA A 115 -22.37 7.93 3.19
C ALA A 115 -21.48 8.90 4.00
N ILE A 116 -20.35 9.32 3.43
CA ILE A 116 -19.45 10.30 4.04
C ILE A 116 -20.21 11.61 4.33
N LYS A 117 -20.95 12.11 3.33
CA LYS A 117 -21.73 13.34 3.51
C LYS A 117 -22.76 13.19 4.63
N ASN A 118 -23.50 12.09 4.68
CA ASN A 118 -24.48 11.85 5.72
C ASN A 118 -23.83 11.78 7.12
N ILE A 119 -22.71 11.08 7.26
CA ILE A 119 -21.97 10.99 8.53
C ILE A 119 -21.54 12.38 9.01
N GLN A 120 -20.99 13.20 8.11
CA GLN A 120 -20.55 14.56 8.42
C GLN A 120 -21.73 15.47 8.82
N GLU A 121 -22.85 15.37 8.14
CA GLU A 121 -24.07 16.14 8.45
C GLU A 121 -24.61 15.75 9.84
N VAL A 122 -24.75 14.45 10.12
CA VAL A 122 -25.21 13.95 11.43
C VAL A 122 -24.24 14.36 12.54
N TYR A 123 -22.93 14.23 12.32
CA TYR A 123 -21.93 14.68 13.30
C TYR A 123 -22.09 16.17 13.63
N MET A 124 -22.22 17.02 12.62
CA MET A 124 -22.38 18.46 12.81
C MET A 124 -23.68 18.80 13.54
N GLU A 125 -24.76 18.06 13.29
CA GLU A 125 -26.04 18.22 14.00
C GLU A 125 -25.91 17.83 15.47
N ARG A 126 -25.38 16.64 15.76
CA ARG A 126 -25.12 16.16 17.13
C ARG A 126 -24.18 17.09 17.90
N LEU A 127 -23.17 17.64 17.24
CA LEU A 127 -22.24 18.58 17.84
C LEU A 127 -22.93 19.88 18.25
N LYS A 128 -23.85 20.41 17.44
CA LYS A 128 -24.63 21.62 17.72
C LYS A 128 -25.62 21.41 18.87
N GLN A 129 -26.22 20.24 18.92
CA GLN A 129 -27.23 19.88 19.93
C GLN A 129 -26.59 19.37 21.23
N HIS A 130 -25.30 19.10 21.26
CA HIS A 130 -24.57 18.41 22.34
C HIS A 130 -25.21 17.07 22.72
N ASP A 131 -25.71 16.34 21.73
CA ASP A 131 -26.54 15.16 21.87
C ASP A 131 -25.81 13.89 21.32
N PHE A 132 -24.62 13.65 21.85
CA PHE A 132 -23.91 12.38 21.62
C PHE A 132 -24.27 11.39 22.71
N LEU A 133 -24.26 10.09 22.36
CA LEU A 133 -24.36 9.03 23.36
C LEU A 133 -23.22 9.20 24.39
N GLN A 134 -23.55 9.25 25.69
CA GLN A 134 -22.55 9.41 26.75
C GLN A 134 -22.03 8.03 27.16
N GLU A 135 -20.71 7.83 27.17
CA GLU A 135 -20.07 6.58 27.68
C GLU A 135 -20.45 6.20 29.10
N SER A 136 -20.85 7.19 29.90
CA SER A 136 -21.20 6.99 31.32
C SER A 136 -22.46 6.14 31.56
N SER A 137 -23.29 5.90 30.55
CA SER A 137 -24.48 5.07 30.70
C SER A 137 -24.19 3.58 30.59
N ALA A 138 -23.21 3.17 29.79
CA ALA A 138 -22.81 1.76 29.63
C ALA A 138 -22.03 1.25 30.86
N ALA A 139 -21.09 2.04 31.39
CA ALA A 139 -20.31 1.68 32.59
C ALA A 139 -21.16 1.65 33.88
N ARG A 140 -22.27 2.39 33.94
CA ARG A 140 -23.17 2.39 35.11
C ARG A 140 -24.10 1.19 35.18
N GLN A 141 -24.41 0.56 34.02
CA GLN A 141 -25.24 -0.66 34.00
C GLN A 141 -24.46 -1.91 34.41
N GLU A 142 -23.12 -1.91 34.26
CA GLU A 142 -22.27 -3.03 34.66
C GLU A 142 -21.87 -3.02 36.15
N GLN A 143 -22.14 -1.92 36.88
CA GLN A 143 -21.85 -1.74 38.33
C GLN A 143 -23.09 -1.72 39.20
N ALA A 144 -24.26 -2.04 38.68
CA ALA A 144 -25.44 -2.22 39.52
C ALA A 144 -25.44 -3.61 40.16
N PRO A 145 -25.52 -3.76 41.52
CA PRO A 145 -25.41 -5.01 42.23
C PRO A 145 -26.59 -5.95 41.97
#